data_f38ead8f15a42a8d5899a93a48f02a3f
#
_entry.id   f38ead8f15a42a8d5899a93a48f02a3f
#
_cell.length_a   1.000
_cell.length_b   1.000
_cell.length_c   1.000
_cell.angle_alpha   90.00
_cell.angle_beta   90.00
_cell.angle_gamma   90.00
#
_symmetry.space_group_name_H-M   'P 1'
#
loop_
_entity.id
_entity.type
_entity.pdbx_description
1 polymer ?
#
loop_
_entity_poly.entity_id
_entity_poly.type
_entity_poly.pdbx_seq_one_letter_code
_entity_poly.pdbx_strand_id
1 'polypeptide(L)'
;MAEKTLNKLHSPYRYDFVGSFLRPQVLKDAKVNFQKGTISKEEFDKIMNEEITKVVAKQKELGFHVITDGEFRRTFWHLDFMWGFEGVGHELNEKGFDVRGENVKLDYTYLVGKLKAKPHPFVEYFKFLKQFEDENTVAKYTIPSPSQTFNQMIIRGNYETTVKIYPNIGELLND
;
A
#
# COMPACT_ATOMS: atom_id res chain seq x y z
N MET A 1 -8.94 -8.52 -30.33
CA MET A 1 -8.00 -7.72 -29.49
C MET A 1 -6.68 -8.49 -29.49
N ALA A 2 -5.63 -7.92 -30.12
CA ALA A 2 -4.33 -8.58 -30.16
C ALA A 2 -3.78 -8.67 -28.74
N GLU A 3 -3.52 -9.87 -28.26
CA GLU A 3 -2.71 -10.10 -27.08
C GLU A 3 -1.36 -9.38 -27.31
N LYS A 4 -1.13 -8.29 -26.54
CA LYS A 4 0.19 -7.69 -26.49
C LYS A 4 1.12 -8.77 -25.97
N THR A 5 1.91 -9.36 -26.84
CA THR A 5 3.03 -10.23 -26.45
C THR A 5 3.97 -9.32 -25.65
N LEU A 6 3.85 -9.36 -24.33
CA LEU A 6 4.80 -8.73 -23.42
C LEU A 6 6.18 -9.27 -23.79
N ASN A 7 7.04 -8.42 -24.28
CA ASN A 7 8.43 -8.76 -24.42
C ASN A 7 8.91 -9.28 -23.08
N LYS A 8 9.39 -10.52 -23.08
CA LYS A 8 9.75 -11.23 -21.86
C LYS A 8 11.01 -10.58 -21.28
N LEU A 9 10.81 -9.54 -20.50
CA LEU A 9 11.84 -9.07 -19.61
C LEU A 9 12.20 -10.20 -18.67
N HIS A 10 13.42 -10.71 -18.77
CA HIS A 10 13.88 -11.83 -17.96
C HIS A 10 14.56 -11.34 -16.70
N SER A 11 14.10 -11.81 -15.55
CA SER A 11 14.84 -11.66 -14.29
C SER A 11 16.16 -12.46 -14.35
N PRO A 12 17.19 -12.09 -13.56
CA PRO A 12 17.17 -11.04 -12.55
C PRO A 12 17.33 -9.62 -13.12
N TYR A 13 16.53 -8.69 -12.61
CA TYR A 13 16.74 -7.27 -12.89
C TYR A 13 17.87 -6.73 -12.01
N ARG A 14 18.78 -5.94 -12.61
CA ARG A 14 19.93 -5.40 -11.88
C ARG A 14 19.57 -4.28 -10.92
N TYR A 15 18.49 -3.57 -11.23
CA TYR A 15 18.03 -2.39 -10.48
C TYR A 15 16.58 -2.56 -10.15
N ASP A 16 16.24 -2.42 -8.88
CA ASP A 16 14.89 -2.51 -8.36
C ASP A 16 14.72 -1.57 -7.17
N PHE A 17 13.51 -1.04 -7.01
CA PHE A 17 13.14 -0.25 -5.85
C PHE A 17 12.31 -1.07 -4.88
N VAL A 18 12.62 -0.89 -3.59
CA VAL A 18 11.80 -1.40 -2.49
C VAL A 18 11.45 -0.22 -1.58
N GLY A 19 10.16 -0.07 -1.27
CA GLY A 19 9.68 0.99 -0.39
C GLY A 19 9.28 2.28 -1.09
N SER A 20 9.02 3.30 -0.27
CA SER A 20 8.44 4.56 -0.69
C SER A 20 9.48 5.52 -1.26
N PHE A 21 9.09 6.27 -2.30
CA PHE A 21 9.80 7.48 -2.68
C PHE A 21 9.39 8.68 -1.82
N LEU A 22 10.24 9.71 -1.80
CA LEU A 22 9.89 10.98 -1.18
C LEU A 22 8.69 11.60 -1.90
N ARG A 23 7.63 11.86 -1.15
CA ARG A 23 6.43 12.48 -1.68
C ARG A 23 6.70 13.94 -2.01
N PRO A 24 6.35 14.41 -3.22
CA PRO A 24 6.38 15.82 -3.58
C PRO A 24 5.54 16.67 -2.62
N GLN A 25 5.89 17.94 -2.46
CA GLN A 25 5.16 18.83 -1.55
C GLN A 25 3.69 18.96 -1.96
N VAL A 26 3.40 19.01 -3.25
CA VAL A 26 2.02 19.06 -3.78
C VAL A 26 1.14 17.90 -3.29
N LEU A 27 1.70 16.68 -3.14
CA LEU A 27 0.94 15.55 -2.58
C LEU A 27 0.70 15.67 -1.08
N LYS A 28 1.68 16.21 -0.35
CA LYS A 28 1.53 16.46 1.10
C LYS A 28 0.43 17.48 1.34
N ASP A 29 0.44 18.56 0.57
CA ASP A 29 -0.56 19.64 0.66
C ASP A 29 -1.94 19.14 0.23
N ALA A 30 -2.03 18.38 -0.85
CA ALA A 30 -3.28 17.77 -1.31
C ALA A 30 -3.87 16.81 -0.24
N LYS A 31 -3.04 16.02 0.43
CA LYS A 31 -3.48 15.14 1.52
C LYS A 31 -4.06 15.95 2.69
N VAL A 32 -3.39 17.01 3.10
CA VAL A 32 -3.88 17.91 4.15
C VAL A 32 -5.19 18.58 3.75
N ASN A 33 -5.30 19.06 2.51
CA ASN A 33 -6.49 19.69 2.00
C ASN A 33 -7.68 18.73 1.91
N PHE A 34 -7.44 17.52 1.47
CA PHE A 34 -8.46 16.47 1.44
C PHE A 34 -8.95 16.11 2.86
N GLN A 35 -8.03 15.95 3.81
CA GLN A 35 -8.38 15.68 5.22
C GLN A 35 -9.21 16.84 5.84
N LYS A 36 -8.96 18.07 5.43
CA LYS A 36 -9.74 19.25 5.85
C LYS A 36 -11.07 19.42 5.09
N GLY A 37 -11.32 18.59 4.06
CA GLY A 37 -12.50 18.71 3.20
C GLY A 37 -12.48 19.92 2.27
N THR A 38 -11.31 20.51 2.00
CA THR A 38 -11.16 21.70 1.13
C THR A 38 -10.99 21.34 -0.34
N ILE A 39 -10.68 20.08 -0.65
CA ILE A 39 -10.71 19.52 -2.01
C ILE A 39 -11.55 18.23 -2.02
N SER A 40 -12.15 17.94 -3.17
CA SER A 40 -12.92 16.72 -3.37
C SER A 40 -12.01 15.48 -3.49
N LYS A 41 -12.61 14.29 -3.38
CA LYS A 41 -11.88 13.04 -3.62
C LYS A 41 -11.37 12.94 -5.05
N GLU A 42 -12.18 13.38 -6.02
CA GLU A 42 -11.83 13.37 -7.44
C GLU A 42 -10.62 14.27 -7.72
N GLU A 43 -10.58 15.44 -7.09
CA GLU A 43 -9.46 16.37 -7.21
C GLU A 43 -8.20 15.81 -6.56
N PHE A 44 -8.32 15.22 -5.37
CA PHE A 44 -7.22 14.54 -4.71
C PHE A 44 -6.67 13.38 -5.54
N ASP A 45 -7.56 12.52 -6.09
CA ASP A 45 -7.17 11.39 -6.94
C ASP A 45 -6.50 11.86 -8.23
N LYS A 46 -6.95 12.97 -8.81
CA LYS A 46 -6.32 13.57 -10.00
C LYS A 46 -4.89 14.00 -9.71
N ILE A 47 -4.66 14.76 -8.63
CA ILE A 47 -3.33 15.19 -8.20
C ILE A 47 -2.43 13.97 -7.95
N MET A 48 -2.96 12.95 -7.27
CA MET A 48 -2.25 11.71 -7.00
C MET A 48 -1.82 11.00 -8.29
N ASN A 49 -2.73 10.88 -9.25
CA ASN A 49 -2.46 10.25 -10.54
C ASN A 49 -1.39 11.03 -11.34
N GLU A 50 -1.45 12.35 -11.34
CA GLU A 50 -0.47 13.20 -12.01
C GLU A 50 0.94 13.00 -11.42
N GLU A 51 1.07 12.97 -10.10
CA GLU A 51 2.37 12.78 -9.45
C GLU A 51 2.92 11.36 -9.62
N ILE A 52 2.06 10.34 -9.60
CA ILE A 52 2.47 8.97 -9.94
C ILE A 52 2.93 8.90 -11.39
N THR A 53 2.25 9.55 -12.31
CA THR A 53 2.67 9.61 -13.72
C THR A 53 4.06 10.23 -13.86
N LYS A 54 4.34 11.31 -13.14
CA LYS A 54 5.66 11.97 -13.15
C LYS A 54 6.75 11.06 -12.60
N VAL A 55 6.50 10.39 -11.47
CA VAL A 55 7.52 9.50 -10.88
C VAL A 55 7.77 8.27 -11.73
N VAL A 56 6.76 7.73 -12.40
CA VAL A 56 6.90 6.63 -13.35
C VAL A 56 7.71 7.08 -14.57
N ALA A 57 7.40 8.24 -15.14
CA ALA A 57 8.16 8.81 -16.26
C ALA A 57 9.65 8.98 -15.90
N LYS A 58 9.93 9.44 -14.67
CA LYS A 58 11.31 9.59 -14.19
C LYS A 58 12.03 8.26 -14.03
N GLN A 59 11.35 7.21 -13.55
CA GLN A 59 11.92 5.87 -13.48
C GLN A 59 12.29 5.35 -14.86
N LYS A 60 11.41 5.52 -15.84
CA LYS A 60 11.67 5.14 -17.25
C LYS A 60 12.83 5.92 -17.86
N GLU A 61 12.87 7.25 -17.66
CA GLU A 61 13.98 8.11 -18.11
C GLU A 61 15.32 7.63 -17.57
N LEU A 62 15.35 7.14 -16.34
CA LEU A 62 16.56 6.61 -15.69
C LEU A 62 16.89 5.16 -16.09
N GLY A 63 16.11 4.55 -16.98
CA GLY A 63 16.34 3.21 -17.51
C GLY A 63 15.92 2.07 -16.60
N PHE A 64 15.00 2.30 -15.65
CA PHE A 64 14.46 1.22 -14.82
C PHE A 64 13.50 0.33 -15.62
N HIS A 65 13.72 -0.98 -15.55
CA HIS A 65 12.85 -1.99 -16.14
C HIS A 65 11.66 -2.32 -15.25
N VAL A 66 11.80 -2.12 -13.94
CA VAL A 66 10.71 -2.34 -12.95
C VAL A 66 10.29 -0.98 -12.43
N ILE A 67 9.03 -0.62 -12.68
CA ILE A 67 8.44 0.65 -12.27
C ILE A 67 7.45 0.45 -11.10
N THR A 68 7.42 1.41 -10.19
CA THR A 68 6.50 1.44 -9.03
C THR A 68 5.75 2.77 -8.98
N ASP A 69 4.65 2.82 -8.23
CA ASP A 69 3.93 4.05 -7.93
C ASP A 69 4.58 4.89 -6.82
N GLY A 70 5.76 4.48 -6.32
CA GLY A 70 6.48 5.13 -5.22
C GLY A 70 5.76 5.04 -3.88
N GLU A 71 4.73 4.19 -3.76
CA GLU A 71 3.84 4.07 -2.59
C GLU A 71 3.15 5.39 -2.23
N PHE A 72 2.94 6.28 -3.20
CA PHE A 72 2.39 7.61 -2.94
C PHE A 72 0.99 7.58 -2.34
N ARG A 73 0.18 6.56 -2.71
CA ARG A 73 -1.19 6.39 -2.21
C ARG A 73 -1.25 5.91 -0.77
N ARG A 74 -0.16 5.33 -0.25
CA ARG A 74 -0.13 4.71 1.08
C ARG A 74 0.16 5.73 2.18
N THR A 75 -0.45 5.52 3.32
CA THR A 75 -0.06 6.16 4.58
C THR A 75 0.99 5.29 5.27
N PHE A 76 0.68 4.00 5.41
CA PHE A 76 1.58 3.00 5.97
C PHE A 76 1.79 1.88 4.95
N TRP A 77 3.04 1.43 4.79
CA TRP A 77 3.39 0.45 3.76
C TRP A 77 2.65 -0.89 3.91
N HIS A 78 2.28 -1.29 5.13
CA HIS A 78 1.65 -2.56 5.46
C HIS A 78 0.20 -2.43 5.95
N LEU A 79 -0.13 -1.41 6.76
CA LEU A 79 -1.46 -1.29 7.37
C LEU A 79 -2.52 -0.98 6.32
N ASP A 80 -2.23 -0.11 5.36
CA ASP A 80 -3.14 0.22 4.25
C ASP A 80 -3.56 -1.02 3.46
N PHE A 81 -2.68 -2.02 3.33
CA PHE A 81 -3.04 -3.30 2.75
C PHE A 81 -4.02 -4.07 3.65
N MET A 82 -3.74 -4.15 4.95
CA MET A 82 -4.59 -4.88 5.88
C MET A 82 -6.00 -4.29 5.97
N TRP A 83 -6.14 -2.97 5.90
CA TRP A 83 -7.44 -2.29 5.89
C TRP A 83 -8.29 -2.57 4.64
N GLY A 84 -7.67 -3.12 3.62
CA GLY A 84 -8.34 -3.60 2.41
C GLY A 84 -9.19 -4.85 2.60
N PHE A 85 -9.14 -5.54 3.74
CA PHE A 85 -9.93 -6.73 4.05
C PHE A 85 -11.13 -6.41 4.96
N GLU A 86 -12.20 -7.22 4.84
CA GLU A 86 -13.23 -7.27 5.88
C GLU A 86 -12.65 -7.92 7.14
N GLY A 87 -13.21 -7.58 8.29
CA GLY A 87 -12.77 -8.12 9.56
C GLY A 87 -11.58 -7.39 10.19
N VAL A 88 -11.03 -6.38 9.53
CA VAL A 88 -9.97 -5.51 10.05
C VAL A 88 -10.53 -4.18 10.47
N GLY A 89 -10.30 -3.78 11.71
CA GLY A 89 -10.54 -2.45 12.26
C GLY A 89 -9.24 -1.69 12.49
N HIS A 90 -9.34 -0.37 12.55
CA HIS A 90 -8.22 0.48 12.95
C HIS A 90 -8.69 1.75 13.64
N GLU A 91 -7.86 2.27 14.49
CA GLU A 91 -8.07 3.56 15.18
C GLU A 91 -6.75 4.29 15.38
N LEU A 92 -6.79 5.61 15.41
CA LEU A 92 -5.61 6.41 15.64
C LEU A 92 -5.10 6.22 17.08
N ASN A 93 -3.86 5.79 17.23
CA ASN A 93 -3.19 5.77 18.53
C ASN A 93 -2.73 7.19 18.89
N GLU A 94 -3.52 7.90 19.67
CA GLU A 94 -3.20 9.26 20.07
C GLU A 94 -1.97 9.36 20.97
N LYS A 95 -1.66 8.30 21.74
CA LYS A 95 -0.48 8.26 22.62
C LYS A 95 0.81 8.15 21.82
N GLY A 96 0.74 7.52 20.63
CA GLY A 96 1.92 7.27 19.79
C GLY A 96 2.89 6.27 20.43
N PHE A 97 4.00 6.07 19.73
CA PHE A 97 5.14 5.26 20.19
C PHE A 97 6.40 6.11 20.12
N ASP A 98 7.26 6.00 21.13
CA ASP A 98 8.59 6.60 21.06
C ASP A 98 9.44 5.79 20.06
N VAL A 99 9.91 6.50 19.04
CA VAL A 99 10.87 5.95 18.06
C VAL A 99 12.07 6.88 18.04
N ARG A 100 13.11 6.52 18.74
CA ARG A 100 14.38 7.28 18.83
C ARG A 100 14.18 8.73 19.31
N GLY A 101 13.30 8.93 20.29
CA GLY A 101 13.02 10.25 20.87
C GLY A 101 11.96 11.06 20.13
N GLU A 102 11.37 10.51 19.05
CA GLU A 102 10.24 11.10 18.35
C GLU A 102 8.96 10.31 18.65
N ASN A 103 7.89 11.01 19.03
CA ASN A 103 6.58 10.38 19.22
C ASN A 103 5.91 10.17 17.86
N VAL A 104 5.93 8.93 17.37
CA VAL A 104 5.30 8.54 16.10
C VAL A 104 3.88 8.02 16.37
N LYS A 105 2.88 8.70 15.84
CA LYS A 105 1.48 8.26 15.90
C LYS A 105 1.23 7.26 14.78
N LEU A 106 1.08 6.00 15.13
CA LEU A 106 0.70 4.92 14.22
C LEU A 106 -0.74 4.51 14.52
N ASP A 107 -1.50 4.19 13.46
CA ASP A 107 -2.81 3.61 13.64
C ASP A 107 -2.70 2.24 14.30
N TYR A 108 -3.54 2.02 15.29
CA TYR A 108 -3.71 0.73 15.92
C TYR A 108 -4.64 -0.12 15.05
N THR A 109 -4.13 -1.25 14.57
CA THR A 109 -4.85 -2.15 13.66
C THR A 109 -5.11 -3.48 14.34
N TYR A 110 -6.36 -3.95 14.31
CA TYR A 110 -6.82 -5.13 15.03
C TYR A 110 -7.96 -5.84 14.28
N LEU A 111 -8.26 -7.08 14.68
CA LEU A 111 -9.39 -7.82 14.13
C LEU A 111 -10.70 -7.43 14.83
N VAL A 112 -11.74 -7.23 14.03
CA VAL A 112 -13.13 -7.04 14.46
C VAL A 112 -14.03 -8.21 14.05
N GLY A 113 -13.51 -9.13 13.23
CA GLY A 113 -14.18 -10.32 12.73
C GLY A 113 -13.20 -11.20 11.95
N LYS A 114 -13.69 -12.34 11.42
CA LYS A 114 -12.87 -13.17 10.53
C LYS A 114 -12.51 -12.42 9.28
N LEU A 115 -11.28 -12.63 8.77
CA LEU A 115 -10.81 -12.02 7.54
C LEU A 115 -11.63 -12.52 6.35
N LYS A 116 -11.98 -11.60 5.46
CA LYS A 116 -12.63 -11.92 4.19
C LYS A 116 -12.12 -11.00 3.10
N ALA A 117 -11.98 -11.57 1.90
CA ALA A 117 -11.66 -10.80 0.72
C ALA A 117 -12.84 -9.88 0.34
N LYS A 118 -12.50 -8.68 -0.09
CA LYS A 118 -13.40 -7.70 -0.72
C LYS A 118 -12.65 -7.04 -1.88
N PRO A 119 -13.32 -6.25 -2.77
CA PRO A 119 -12.61 -5.45 -3.75
C PRO A 119 -11.53 -4.60 -3.09
N HIS A 120 -10.27 -4.98 -3.31
CA HIS A 120 -9.13 -4.40 -2.62
C HIS A 120 -8.61 -3.19 -3.39
N PRO A 121 -8.43 -2.00 -2.75
CA PRO A 121 -8.01 -0.79 -3.45
C PRO A 121 -6.65 -0.93 -4.17
N PHE A 122 -5.74 -1.76 -3.65
CA PHE A 122 -4.43 -1.99 -4.28
C PHE A 122 -4.55 -2.63 -5.68
N VAL A 123 -5.63 -3.36 -5.95
CA VAL A 123 -5.89 -3.91 -7.30
C VAL A 123 -6.10 -2.78 -8.30
N GLU A 124 -6.90 -1.78 -7.95
CA GLU A 124 -7.14 -0.62 -8.82
C GLU A 124 -5.88 0.26 -8.95
N TYR A 125 -5.11 0.41 -7.88
CA TYR A 125 -3.84 1.12 -7.91
C TYR A 125 -2.82 0.41 -8.82
N PHE A 126 -2.77 -0.91 -8.77
CA PHE A 126 -1.91 -1.70 -9.64
C PHE A 126 -2.39 -1.64 -11.11
N LYS A 127 -3.70 -1.71 -11.36
CA LYS A 127 -4.25 -1.51 -12.72
C LYS A 127 -3.86 -0.15 -13.30
N PHE A 128 -3.89 0.90 -12.49
CA PHE A 128 -3.43 2.22 -12.90
C PHE A 128 -1.94 2.20 -13.26
N LEU A 129 -1.11 1.59 -12.43
CA LEU A 129 0.33 1.48 -12.69
C LEU A 129 0.63 0.65 -13.95
N LYS A 130 -0.13 -0.42 -14.20
CA LYS A 130 0.02 -1.27 -15.39
C LYS A 130 -0.18 -0.54 -16.72
N GLN A 131 -0.88 0.58 -16.74
CA GLN A 131 -1.07 1.36 -17.96
C GLN A 131 0.25 1.93 -18.51
N PHE A 132 1.27 2.01 -17.68
CA PHE A 132 2.60 2.52 -18.04
C PHE A 132 3.57 1.41 -18.50
N GLU A 133 3.16 0.15 -18.50
CA GLU A 133 3.99 -0.94 -19.04
C GLU A 133 4.21 -0.77 -20.55
N ASP A 134 5.42 -1.09 -20.98
CA ASP A 134 5.79 -1.15 -22.38
C ASP A 134 6.75 -2.33 -22.63
N GLU A 135 7.40 -2.36 -23.80
CA GLU A 135 8.36 -3.41 -24.17
C GLU A 135 9.57 -3.51 -23.24
N ASN A 136 9.92 -2.41 -22.54
CA ASN A 136 11.10 -2.29 -21.69
C ASN A 136 10.79 -2.21 -20.20
N THR A 137 9.52 -2.08 -19.82
CA THR A 137 9.13 -1.85 -18.43
C THR A 137 7.95 -2.71 -17.98
N VAL A 138 8.03 -3.21 -16.75
CA VAL A 138 6.95 -3.93 -16.07
C VAL A 138 6.59 -3.24 -14.76
N ALA A 139 5.31 -3.25 -14.43
CA ALA A 139 4.81 -2.71 -13.18
C ALA A 139 5.03 -3.69 -12.02
N LYS A 140 5.52 -3.17 -10.90
CA LYS A 140 5.63 -3.90 -9.63
C LYS A 140 4.80 -3.21 -8.56
N TYR A 141 4.05 -3.99 -7.79
CA TYR A 141 3.34 -3.52 -6.62
C TYR A 141 3.72 -4.36 -5.40
N THR A 142 4.20 -3.71 -4.35
CA THR A 142 4.62 -4.38 -3.12
C THR A 142 3.45 -4.56 -2.19
N ILE A 143 3.36 -5.73 -1.56
CA ILE A 143 2.38 -6.04 -0.51
C ILE A 143 3.12 -6.66 0.69
N PRO A 144 2.60 -6.53 1.91
CA PRO A 144 3.18 -7.23 3.05
C PRO A 144 3.01 -8.74 2.91
N SER A 145 3.91 -9.50 3.52
CA SER A 145 3.79 -10.95 3.60
C SER A 145 2.65 -11.36 4.55
N PRO A 146 2.09 -12.56 4.40
CA PRO A 146 1.13 -13.12 5.37
C PRO A 146 1.68 -13.10 6.81
N SER A 147 2.97 -13.38 6.99
CA SER A 147 3.62 -13.33 8.31
C SER A 147 3.61 -11.93 8.94
N GLN A 148 3.66 -10.87 8.13
CA GLN A 148 3.54 -9.49 8.62
C GLN A 148 2.13 -9.20 9.10
N THR A 149 1.12 -9.69 8.40
CA THR A 149 -0.29 -9.57 8.83
C THR A 149 -0.52 -10.32 10.14
N PHE A 150 -0.03 -11.56 10.23
CA PHE A 150 -0.05 -12.34 11.46
C PHE A 150 0.60 -11.60 12.63
N ASN A 151 1.82 -11.09 12.45
CA ASN A 151 2.54 -10.34 13.48
C ASN A 151 1.74 -9.11 13.93
N GLN A 152 1.16 -8.36 13.00
CA GLN A 152 0.36 -7.17 13.31
C GLN A 152 -0.88 -7.53 14.14
N MET A 153 -1.62 -8.58 13.78
CA MET A 153 -2.88 -8.96 14.42
C MET A 153 -2.67 -9.66 15.77
N ILE A 154 -1.58 -10.43 15.92
CA ILE A 154 -1.31 -11.23 17.12
C ILE A 154 -0.40 -10.51 18.10
N ILE A 155 0.72 -9.96 17.63
CA ILE A 155 1.76 -9.43 18.54
C ILE A 155 1.52 -7.95 18.86
N ARG A 156 1.10 -7.17 17.85
CA ARG A 156 0.90 -5.72 18.00
C ARG A 156 -0.55 -5.32 18.16
N GLY A 157 -1.47 -6.19 17.73
CA GLY A 157 -2.90 -6.01 17.89
C GLY A 157 -3.40 -6.48 19.28
N ASN A 158 -4.70 -6.65 19.38
CA ASN A 158 -5.33 -7.18 20.59
C ASN A 158 -5.37 -8.71 20.51
N TYR A 159 -4.39 -9.36 21.14
CA TYR A 159 -4.29 -10.82 21.19
C TYR A 159 -5.58 -11.48 21.74
N GLU A 160 -6.14 -10.94 22.82
CA GLU A 160 -7.36 -11.49 23.41
C GLU A 160 -8.56 -11.45 22.46
N THR A 161 -8.70 -10.37 21.70
CA THR A 161 -9.72 -10.25 20.66
C THR A 161 -9.45 -11.23 19.52
N THR A 162 -8.20 -11.34 19.09
CA THR A 162 -7.81 -12.24 18.01
C THR A 162 -8.13 -13.71 18.35
N VAL A 163 -7.79 -14.19 19.55
CA VAL A 163 -8.09 -15.59 19.95
C VAL A 163 -9.56 -15.86 20.17
N LYS A 164 -10.38 -14.85 20.45
CA LYS A 164 -11.85 -15.00 20.48
C LYS A 164 -12.43 -15.19 19.08
N ILE A 165 -11.86 -14.50 18.07
CA ILE A 165 -12.28 -14.61 16.67
C ILE A 165 -11.73 -15.88 16.03
N TYR A 166 -10.48 -16.22 16.35
CA TYR A 166 -9.73 -17.38 15.86
C TYR A 166 -9.22 -18.21 17.05
N PRO A 167 -10.05 -19.09 17.64
CA PRO A 167 -9.60 -19.99 18.72
C PRO A 167 -8.46 -20.91 18.26
N ASN A 168 -8.46 -21.30 16.99
CA ASN A 168 -7.35 -21.95 16.33
C ASN A 168 -6.59 -20.92 15.47
N ILE A 169 -5.43 -20.48 15.96
CA ILE A 169 -4.60 -19.47 15.28
C ILE A 169 -4.18 -19.92 13.86
N GLY A 170 -4.10 -21.25 13.61
CA GLY A 170 -3.83 -21.78 12.28
C GLY A 170 -4.88 -21.38 11.24
N GLU A 171 -6.13 -21.15 11.64
CA GLU A 171 -7.19 -20.69 10.74
C GLU A 171 -6.92 -19.28 10.21
N LEU A 172 -6.37 -18.39 11.04
CA LEU A 172 -5.99 -17.04 10.61
C LEU A 172 -4.93 -17.03 9.49
N LEU A 173 -4.11 -18.08 9.42
CA LEU A 173 -3.09 -18.21 8.37
C LEU A 173 -3.66 -18.78 7.07
N ASN A 174 -4.84 -19.40 7.13
CA ASN A 174 -5.53 -19.96 5.97
C ASN A 174 -6.51 -18.98 5.32
N ASP A 175 -7.07 -18.05 6.08
CA ASP A 175 -7.96 -16.99 5.59
C ASP A 175 -7.16 -15.87 4.90
#